data_4fdb96971011b1dee9f3e44c3f74ef6a
#
_entry.id   4fdb96971011b1dee9f3e44c3f74ef6a
#
_cell.length_a   1.000
_cell.length_b   1.000
_cell.length_c   1.000
_cell.angle_alpha   90.00
_cell.angle_beta   90.00
_cell.angle_gamma   90.00
#
_symmetry.space_group_name_H-M   'P 1'
#
loop_
_entity.id
_entity.type
_entity.pdbx_description
1 polymer ?
#
loop_
_entity_poly.entity_id
_entity_poly.type
_entity_poly.pdbx_seq_one_letter_code
_entity_poly.pdbx_strand_id
1 'polypeptide(L)'
;MSNNFFEIENVSFTAGGKNKVNNVNFKIENEGDIVCVLGPSGIGKTTILRTIAGLEKIDKGKITLKNKILSSRDKHVEPEDRNISLSFQENCLFPHYSVEKNIDLGLNQKSEKKKSIIPKDIISFLNLNKILNKYPHEISAGEAQRAALARSLVSQPDLLLLDEPLSNVDQSFKEEIQVELKKILTNSKITTIIVTHDSYEAFYLGSKCAIILDGQIKQYDDPYNVYHFPNSVEVVNFLNRGILIPAKVTGENSLENDDLGTIEGNFIKHYPKGSNVRLLLQPEDLEHDDKSNLKLEVVDRKFRGTNFIYTLRTPSKTLIPVFVHSHHIHQHEVDEKFGIKRPIHIDHIVCF
;
A
#
# COMPACT_ATOMS: atom_id res chain seq x y z
N MET A 1 -0.46 -4.27 29.92
CA MET A 1 -0.92 -5.08 28.75
C MET A 1 -1.29 -4.10 27.67
N SER A 2 -0.64 -4.13 26.51
CA SER A 2 -1.00 -3.26 25.39
C SER A 2 -2.41 -3.62 24.92
N ASN A 3 -3.30 -2.64 24.92
CA ASN A 3 -4.71 -2.84 24.60
C ASN A 3 -4.89 -2.64 23.09
N ASN A 4 -4.29 -3.53 22.26
CA ASN A 4 -4.42 -3.46 20.81
C ASN A 4 -5.87 -3.71 20.40
N PHE A 5 -6.39 -2.92 19.46
CA PHE A 5 -7.73 -3.12 18.92
C PHE A 5 -7.84 -4.43 18.16
N PHE A 6 -6.83 -4.70 17.31
CA PHE A 6 -6.70 -5.94 16.53
C PHE A 6 -5.25 -6.42 16.54
N GLU A 7 -5.03 -7.73 16.56
CA GLU A 7 -3.68 -8.29 16.59
C GLU A 7 -3.62 -9.66 15.92
N ILE A 8 -2.59 -9.84 15.10
CA ILE A 8 -2.18 -11.13 14.53
C ILE A 8 -0.81 -11.46 15.11
N GLU A 9 -0.71 -12.57 15.84
CA GLU A 9 0.51 -13.04 16.50
C GLU A 9 0.95 -14.38 15.93
N ASN A 10 2.12 -14.44 15.30
CA ASN A 10 2.78 -15.67 14.82
C ASN A 10 1.86 -16.56 13.95
N VAL A 11 0.95 -15.94 13.19
CA VAL A 11 -0.04 -16.68 12.41
C VAL A 11 0.61 -17.29 11.17
N SER A 12 0.38 -18.58 11.01
CA SER A 12 0.77 -19.35 9.83
C SER A 12 -0.41 -20.16 9.30
N PHE A 13 -0.52 -20.22 7.98
CA PHE A 13 -1.53 -21.01 7.28
C PHE A 13 -1.08 -21.39 5.87
N THR A 14 -1.72 -22.37 5.28
CA THR A 14 -1.44 -22.82 3.91
C THR A 14 -2.49 -22.27 2.96
N ALA A 15 -2.08 -21.34 2.07
CA ALA A 15 -2.93 -20.74 1.06
C ALA A 15 -3.01 -21.61 -0.20
N GLY A 16 -4.21 -22.01 -0.62
CA GLY A 16 -4.44 -22.76 -1.87
C GLY A 16 -3.65 -24.07 -1.98
N GLY A 17 -3.29 -24.69 -0.87
CA GLY A 17 -2.58 -25.97 -0.82
C GLY A 17 -1.08 -25.94 -1.20
N LYS A 18 -0.54 -24.78 -1.60
CA LYS A 18 0.87 -24.66 -2.07
C LYS A 18 1.65 -23.54 -1.40
N ASN A 19 1.06 -22.37 -1.20
CA ASN A 19 1.77 -21.22 -0.65
C ASN A 19 1.60 -21.18 0.87
N LYS A 20 2.70 -21.27 1.59
CA LYS A 20 2.70 -21.10 3.05
C LYS A 20 2.91 -19.63 3.38
N VAL A 21 1.95 -19.04 4.07
CA VAL A 21 2.12 -17.78 4.76
C VAL A 21 2.59 -18.11 6.17
N ASN A 22 3.75 -17.59 6.56
CA ASN A 22 4.41 -18.00 7.78
C ASN A 22 4.69 -16.82 8.69
N ASN A 23 4.37 -17.00 9.98
CA ASN A 23 4.76 -16.06 11.03
C ASN A 23 4.33 -14.62 10.77
N VAL A 24 3.09 -14.43 10.32
CA VAL A 24 2.51 -13.09 10.12
C VAL A 24 2.28 -12.44 11.48
N ASN A 25 2.82 -11.24 11.63
CA ASN A 25 2.68 -10.43 12.85
C ASN A 25 2.40 -8.99 12.46
N PHE A 26 1.27 -8.47 12.88
CA PHE A 26 0.99 -7.03 12.92
C PHE A 26 -0.15 -6.73 13.88
N LYS A 27 -0.26 -5.46 14.28
CA LYS A 27 -1.28 -5.00 15.22
C LYS A 27 -1.89 -3.69 14.74
N ILE A 28 -3.14 -3.49 15.09
CA ILE A 28 -3.83 -2.21 14.97
C ILE A 28 -4.09 -1.72 16.38
N GLU A 29 -3.52 -0.58 16.74
CA GLU A 29 -3.56 -0.09 18.11
C GLU A 29 -4.89 0.61 18.41
N ASN A 30 -5.38 1.42 17.46
CA ASN A 30 -6.55 2.25 17.68
C ASN A 30 -7.75 1.82 16.82
N GLU A 31 -8.94 1.97 17.39
CA GLU A 31 -10.18 1.87 16.61
C GLU A 31 -10.24 3.00 15.59
N GLY A 32 -10.55 2.66 14.34
CA GLY A 32 -10.60 3.59 13.21
C GLY A 32 -9.33 3.70 12.39
N ASP A 33 -8.24 3.04 12.78
CA ASP A 33 -7.03 2.97 11.97
C ASP A 33 -7.27 2.17 10.68
N ILE A 34 -6.61 2.60 9.59
CA ILE A 34 -6.65 1.93 8.30
C ILE A 34 -5.28 1.32 8.03
N VAL A 35 -5.20 0.00 7.90
CA VAL A 35 -3.97 -0.71 7.56
C VAL A 35 -4.05 -1.22 6.13
N CYS A 36 -3.06 -0.87 5.31
CA CYS A 36 -2.95 -1.39 3.95
C CYS A 36 -1.91 -2.51 3.88
N VAL A 37 -2.29 -3.66 3.31
CA VAL A 37 -1.40 -4.81 3.08
C VAL A 37 -1.00 -4.84 1.62
N LEU A 38 0.28 -4.63 1.36
CA LEU A 38 0.90 -4.59 0.05
C LEU A 38 1.75 -5.84 -0.19
N GLY A 39 1.76 -6.34 -1.42
CA GLY A 39 2.61 -7.45 -1.82
C GLY A 39 2.31 -7.95 -3.23
N PRO A 40 3.14 -8.82 -3.80
CA PRO A 40 2.93 -9.39 -5.13
C PRO A 40 1.61 -10.18 -5.23
N SER A 41 1.10 -10.33 -6.45
CA SER A 41 -0.07 -11.19 -6.70
C SER A 41 0.26 -12.65 -6.32
N GLY A 42 -0.72 -13.34 -5.74
CA GLY A 42 -0.56 -14.75 -5.35
C GLY A 42 0.22 -15.02 -4.06
N ILE A 43 0.71 -13.99 -3.35
CA ILE A 43 1.47 -14.16 -2.09
C ILE A 43 0.61 -14.58 -0.88
N GLY A 44 -0.71 -14.56 -1.01
CA GLY A 44 -1.63 -14.95 0.06
C GLY A 44 -2.36 -13.79 0.75
N LYS A 45 -2.36 -12.57 0.17
CA LYS A 45 -3.05 -11.40 0.75
C LYS A 45 -4.55 -11.63 0.97
N THR A 46 -5.26 -12.10 -0.06
CA THR A 46 -6.67 -12.48 0.03
C THR A 46 -6.89 -13.55 1.09
N THR A 47 -5.98 -14.53 1.18
CA THR A 47 -6.10 -15.60 2.19
C THR A 47 -5.90 -15.05 3.61
N ILE A 48 -5.03 -14.04 3.82
CA ILE A 48 -4.95 -13.34 5.10
C ILE A 48 -6.32 -12.75 5.48
N LEU A 49 -6.99 -12.03 4.56
CA LEU A 49 -8.32 -11.49 4.83
C LEU A 49 -9.34 -12.59 5.13
N ARG A 50 -9.35 -13.67 4.35
CA ARG A 50 -10.24 -14.84 4.56
C ARG A 50 -10.00 -15.48 5.93
N THR A 51 -8.73 -15.61 6.33
CA THR A 51 -8.34 -16.15 7.64
C THR A 51 -8.82 -15.25 8.78
N ILE A 52 -8.68 -13.92 8.64
CA ILE A 52 -9.19 -12.93 9.61
C ILE A 52 -10.72 -12.99 9.69
N ALA A 53 -11.39 -13.12 8.56
CA ALA A 53 -12.85 -13.24 8.49
C ALA A 53 -13.39 -14.58 9.05
N GLY A 54 -12.52 -15.60 9.24
CA GLY A 54 -12.91 -16.92 9.73
C GLY A 54 -13.30 -17.93 8.65
N LEU A 55 -13.09 -17.58 7.40
CA LEU A 55 -13.35 -18.48 6.26
C LEU A 55 -12.26 -19.54 6.07
N GLU A 56 -11.09 -19.31 6.66
CA GLU A 56 -9.95 -20.22 6.64
C GLU A 56 -9.42 -20.41 8.06
N LYS A 57 -8.96 -21.60 8.38
CA LYS A 57 -8.36 -21.92 9.68
C LYS A 57 -6.86 -21.58 9.67
N ILE A 58 -6.34 -21.27 10.83
CA ILE A 58 -4.89 -21.08 11.03
C ILE A 58 -4.24 -22.39 11.48
N ASP A 59 -3.00 -22.62 11.06
CA ASP A 59 -2.20 -23.76 11.52
C ASP A 59 -1.53 -23.45 12.87
N LYS A 60 -1.10 -22.18 13.04
CA LYS A 60 -0.38 -21.69 14.24
C LYS A 60 -0.71 -20.23 14.50
N GLY A 61 -0.44 -19.79 15.72
CA GLY A 61 -0.56 -18.40 16.13
C GLY A 61 -1.91 -18.06 16.72
N LYS A 62 -2.22 -16.76 16.74
CA LYS A 62 -3.44 -16.24 17.34
C LYS A 62 -3.92 -14.99 16.62
N ILE A 63 -5.24 -14.85 16.47
CA ILE A 63 -5.92 -13.65 15.96
C ILE A 63 -6.84 -13.15 17.07
N THR A 64 -6.70 -11.87 17.39
CA THR A 64 -7.46 -11.22 18.47
C THR A 64 -8.12 -9.94 17.97
N LEU A 65 -9.37 -9.70 18.31
CA LEU A 65 -10.11 -8.46 18.05
C LEU A 65 -10.77 -8.01 19.37
N LYS A 66 -10.55 -6.76 19.79
CA LYS A 66 -11.10 -6.19 21.02
C LYS A 66 -10.88 -7.11 22.24
N ASN A 67 -9.66 -7.63 22.40
CA ASN A 67 -9.28 -8.58 23.45
C ASN A 67 -10.00 -9.95 23.39
N LYS A 68 -10.78 -10.24 22.33
CA LYS A 68 -11.41 -11.55 22.13
C LYS A 68 -10.58 -12.35 21.13
N ILE A 69 -10.19 -13.56 21.51
CA ILE A 69 -9.53 -14.49 20.59
C ILE A 69 -10.56 -14.98 19.57
N LEU A 70 -10.31 -14.70 18.30
CA LEU A 70 -11.10 -15.15 17.16
C LEU A 70 -10.60 -16.49 16.61
N SER A 71 -9.29 -16.65 16.52
CA SER A 71 -8.65 -17.88 16.05
C SER A 71 -7.40 -18.18 16.86
N SER A 72 -7.20 -19.43 17.24
CA SER A 72 -5.98 -19.99 17.79
C SER A 72 -5.92 -21.48 17.40
N ARG A 73 -4.89 -22.20 17.87
CA ARG A 73 -4.82 -23.64 17.66
C ARG A 73 -6.08 -24.39 18.11
N ASP A 74 -6.65 -23.95 19.25
CA ASP A 74 -7.74 -24.66 19.95
C ASP A 74 -9.09 -23.94 19.85
N LYS A 75 -9.12 -22.78 19.17
CA LYS A 75 -10.33 -21.96 19.04
C LYS A 75 -10.48 -21.43 17.63
N HIS A 76 -11.67 -21.57 17.07
CA HIS A 76 -12.08 -20.95 15.83
C HIS A 76 -13.49 -20.40 15.98
N VAL A 77 -13.63 -19.09 15.93
CA VAL A 77 -14.92 -18.42 15.90
C VAL A 77 -15.41 -18.41 14.45
N GLU A 78 -16.64 -18.84 14.22
CA GLU A 78 -17.22 -18.88 12.88
C GLU A 78 -17.43 -17.46 12.32
N PRO A 79 -17.43 -17.27 10.98
CA PRO A 79 -17.51 -15.94 10.35
C PRO A 79 -18.69 -15.09 10.82
N GLU A 80 -19.88 -15.67 10.98
CA GLU A 80 -21.12 -15.02 11.39
C GLU A 80 -21.07 -14.45 12.82
N ASP A 81 -20.15 -14.94 13.66
CA ASP A 81 -19.99 -14.53 15.06
C ASP A 81 -18.83 -13.54 15.26
N ARG A 82 -18.11 -13.14 14.19
CA ARG A 82 -16.94 -12.28 14.30
C ARG A 82 -17.21 -10.77 14.27
N ASN A 83 -18.39 -10.34 13.84
CA ASN A 83 -18.69 -8.92 13.55
C ASN A 83 -17.64 -8.28 12.63
N ILE A 84 -17.20 -9.02 11.62
CA ILE A 84 -16.24 -8.61 10.58
C ILE A 84 -16.97 -8.63 9.24
N SER A 85 -16.78 -7.58 8.43
CA SER A 85 -17.29 -7.54 7.06
C SER A 85 -16.14 -7.71 6.08
N LEU A 86 -16.33 -8.59 5.07
CA LEU A 86 -15.35 -8.82 4.00
C LEU A 86 -15.98 -8.47 2.66
N SER A 87 -15.35 -7.55 1.92
CA SER A 87 -15.63 -7.29 0.52
C SER A 87 -14.64 -8.06 -0.34
N PHE A 88 -15.15 -9.00 -1.14
CA PHE A 88 -14.33 -9.81 -2.04
C PHE A 88 -14.00 -9.05 -3.32
N GLN A 89 -12.88 -9.39 -3.95
CA GLN A 89 -12.47 -8.88 -5.26
C GLN A 89 -13.52 -9.17 -6.35
N GLU A 90 -14.11 -10.38 -6.34
CA GLU A 90 -15.29 -10.72 -7.15
C GLU A 90 -16.53 -10.18 -6.46
N ASN A 91 -16.97 -9.02 -6.71
CA ASN A 91 -18.06 -8.22 -6.12
C ASN A 91 -19.17 -8.98 -5.35
N CYS A 92 -19.36 -10.26 -5.56
CA CYS A 92 -20.29 -11.19 -4.87
C CYS A 92 -21.69 -10.60 -4.60
N LEU A 93 -22.23 -9.82 -5.56
CA LEU A 93 -23.60 -9.36 -5.48
C LEU A 93 -24.56 -10.52 -5.78
N PHE A 94 -25.66 -10.56 -5.07
CA PHE A 94 -26.72 -11.53 -5.33
C PHE A 94 -27.43 -11.19 -6.65
N PRO A 95 -27.37 -12.04 -7.69
CA PRO A 95 -27.83 -11.71 -9.04
C PRO A 95 -29.33 -11.51 -9.14
N HIS A 96 -30.11 -12.10 -8.21
CA HIS A 96 -31.56 -12.02 -8.14
C HIS A 96 -32.08 -10.84 -7.30
N TYR A 97 -31.18 -10.01 -6.77
CA TYR A 97 -31.53 -8.80 -6.03
C TYR A 97 -31.07 -7.56 -6.79
N SER A 98 -31.88 -6.49 -6.69
CA SER A 98 -31.45 -5.16 -7.15
C SER A 98 -30.22 -4.66 -6.37
N VAL A 99 -29.55 -3.61 -6.87
CA VAL A 99 -28.43 -2.96 -6.18
C VAL A 99 -28.86 -2.48 -4.79
N GLU A 100 -30.02 -1.82 -4.67
CA GLU A 100 -30.57 -1.37 -3.39
C GLU A 100 -30.70 -2.53 -2.40
N LYS A 101 -31.37 -3.63 -2.84
CA LYS A 101 -31.59 -4.79 -1.99
C LYS A 101 -30.28 -5.50 -1.61
N ASN A 102 -29.30 -5.51 -2.50
CA ASN A 102 -27.95 -5.98 -2.17
C ASN A 102 -27.30 -5.16 -1.06
N ILE A 103 -27.43 -3.82 -1.10
CA ILE A 103 -26.92 -2.92 -0.07
C ILE A 103 -27.67 -3.13 1.25
N ASP A 104 -28.99 -3.26 1.21
CA ASP A 104 -29.85 -3.46 2.40
C ASP A 104 -29.52 -4.74 3.17
N LEU A 105 -29.02 -5.78 2.49
CA LEU A 105 -28.54 -6.98 3.18
C LEU A 105 -27.43 -6.68 4.19
N GLY A 106 -26.60 -5.64 3.96
CA GLY A 106 -25.61 -5.18 4.92
C GLY A 106 -26.23 -4.57 6.18
N LEU A 107 -27.44 -4.01 6.12
CA LEU A 107 -28.13 -3.40 7.25
C LEU A 107 -28.71 -4.40 8.26
N ASN A 108 -28.91 -5.63 7.85
CA ASN A 108 -29.56 -6.69 8.65
C ASN A 108 -28.62 -7.38 9.62
N GLN A 109 -27.35 -6.97 9.71
CA GLN A 109 -26.42 -7.52 10.69
C GLN A 109 -26.74 -6.91 12.08
N LYS A 110 -26.68 -7.76 13.11
CA LYS A 110 -26.97 -7.44 14.52
C LYS A 110 -25.90 -6.49 15.11
N SER A 111 -25.91 -5.23 14.69
CA SER A 111 -25.06 -4.22 15.27
C SER A 111 -25.84 -3.49 16.38
N GLU A 112 -25.40 -3.65 17.64
CA GLU A 112 -25.92 -2.88 18.78
C GLU A 112 -25.41 -1.41 18.79
N LYS A 113 -24.46 -1.07 17.91
CA LYS A 113 -23.91 0.28 17.80
C LYS A 113 -24.95 1.24 17.19
N LYS A 114 -25.07 2.45 17.74
CA LYS A 114 -25.76 3.56 17.07
C LYS A 114 -25.13 3.74 15.68
N LYS A 115 -25.92 3.53 14.62
CA LYS A 115 -25.48 3.69 13.24
C LYS A 115 -25.00 5.11 13.02
N SER A 116 -23.69 5.30 12.90
CA SER A 116 -23.05 6.60 12.68
C SER A 116 -23.08 7.04 11.22
N ILE A 117 -23.34 6.11 10.29
CA ILE A 117 -23.37 6.36 8.86
C ILE A 117 -24.80 6.18 8.37
N ILE A 118 -25.29 7.17 7.60
CA ILE A 118 -26.58 7.11 6.95
C ILE A 118 -26.38 6.39 5.61
N PRO A 119 -27.13 5.28 5.32
CA PRO A 119 -26.98 4.54 4.05
C PRO A 119 -27.09 5.42 2.82
N LYS A 120 -27.94 6.47 2.85
CA LYS A 120 -28.10 7.42 1.75
C LYS A 120 -26.81 8.18 1.43
N ASP A 121 -26.00 8.50 2.43
CA ASP A 121 -24.73 9.20 2.22
C ASP A 121 -23.75 8.28 1.50
N ILE A 122 -23.64 7.00 1.91
CA ILE A 122 -22.81 6.00 1.24
C ILE A 122 -23.24 5.79 -0.22
N ILE A 123 -24.55 5.67 -0.47
CA ILE A 123 -25.12 5.50 -1.80
C ILE A 123 -24.77 6.70 -2.69
N SER A 124 -24.89 7.92 -2.13
CA SER A 124 -24.57 9.16 -2.84
C SER A 124 -23.09 9.27 -3.16
N PHE A 125 -22.21 9.03 -2.18
CA PHE A 125 -20.76 9.10 -2.34
C PHE A 125 -20.22 8.10 -3.37
N LEU A 126 -20.81 6.90 -3.39
CA LEU A 126 -20.41 5.86 -4.36
C LEU A 126 -21.14 6.00 -5.71
N ASN A 127 -21.85 7.10 -5.94
CA ASN A 127 -22.58 7.40 -7.19
C ASN A 127 -23.53 6.27 -7.63
N LEU A 128 -24.27 5.68 -6.66
CA LEU A 128 -25.16 4.55 -6.91
C LEU A 128 -26.62 4.93 -7.12
N ASN A 129 -27.00 6.21 -6.89
CA ASN A 129 -28.40 6.67 -6.94
C ASN A 129 -29.15 6.27 -8.23
N LYS A 130 -28.47 6.33 -9.39
CA LYS A 130 -29.08 6.05 -10.70
C LYS A 130 -29.26 4.56 -11.01
N ILE A 131 -28.67 3.68 -10.22
CA ILE A 131 -28.64 2.24 -10.48
C ILE A 131 -29.27 1.39 -9.39
N LEU A 132 -29.86 2.00 -8.35
CA LEU A 132 -30.44 1.29 -7.20
C LEU A 132 -31.45 0.20 -7.61
N ASN A 133 -32.28 0.48 -8.63
CA ASN A 133 -33.30 -0.43 -9.12
C ASN A 133 -32.79 -1.46 -10.15
N LYS A 134 -31.53 -1.33 -10.58
CA LYS A 134 -30.92 -2.26 -11.54
C LYS A 134 -30.43 -3.53 -10.86
N TYR A 135 -30.32 -4.59 -11.65
CA TYR A 135 -29.75 -5.87 -11.23
C TYR A 135 -28.25 -5.94 -11.58
N PRO A 136 -27.47 -6.83 -10.94
CA PRO A 136 -26.04 -6.97 -11.19
C PRO A 136 -25.62 -7.17 -12.65
N HIS A 137 -26.47 -7.82 -13.45
CA HIS A 137 -26.21 -8.04 -14.88
C HIS A 137 -26.50 -6.82 -15.77
N GLU A 138 -27.09 -5.76 -15.23
CA GLU A 138 -27.45 -4.51 -15.93
C GLU A 138 -26.45 -3.36 -15.63
N ILE A 139 -25.45 -3.61 -14.82
CA ILE A 139 -24.48 -2.62 -14.36
C ILE A 139 -23.05 -2.99 -14.76
N SER A 140 -22.18 -1.98 -14.86
CA SER A 140 -20.75 -2.21 -15.14
C SER A 140 -20.03 -2.88 -13.96
N ALA A 141 -18.86 -3.47 -14.23
CA ALA A 141 -18.03 -4.09 -13.19
C ALA A 141 -17.64 -3.09 -12.08
N GLY A 142 -17.32 -1.84 -12.45
CA GLY A 142 -17.03 -0.78 -11.49
C GLY A 142 -18.23 -0.38 -10.63
N GLU A 143 -19.44 -0.32 -11.22
CA GLU A 143 -20.68 -0.08 -10.47
C GLU A 143 -21.00 -1.23 -9.51
N ALA A 144 -20.79 -2.48 -9.94
CA ALA A 144 -20.94 -3.65 -9.09
C ALA A 144 -19.96 -3.64 -7.91
N GLN A 145 -18.71 -3.25 -8.15
CA GLN A 145 -17.70 -3.12 -7.10
C GLN A 145 -18.09 -2.05 -6.06
N ARG A 146 -18.54 -0.86 -6.53
CA ARG A 146 -19.03 0.18 -5.62
C ARG A 146 -20.27 -0.26 -4.82
N ALA A 147 -21.18 -1.01 -5.43
CA ALA A 147 -22.35 -1.54 -4.72
C ALA A 147 -21.97 -2.58 -3.65
N ALA A 148 -21.00 -3.45 -3.93
CA ALA A 148 -20.45 -4.40 -2.96
C ALA A 148 -19.74 -3.69 -1.79
N LEU A 149 -18.98 -2.63 -2.10
CA LEU A 149 -18.36 -1.76 -1.09
C LEU A 149 -19.42 -1.08 -0.22
N ALA A 150 -20.49 -0.51 -0.83
CA ALA A 150 -21.61 0.08 -0.09
C ALA A 150 -22.24 -0.92 0.89
N ARG A 151 -22.51 -2.15 0.45
CA ARG A 151 -23.04 -3.24 1.30
C ARG A 151 -22.15 -3.50 2.51
N SER A 152 -20.84 -3.53 2.30
CA SER A 152 -19.88 -3.77 3.38
C SER A 152 -19.78 -2.60 4.36
N LEU A 153 -19.88 -1.35 3.89
CA LEU A 153 -19.83 -0.14 4.71
C LEU A 153 -21.10 0.04 5.55
N VAL A 154 -22.29 -0.22 5.00
CA VAL A 154 -23.56 -0.04 5.74
C VAL A 154 -23.71 -1.02 6.89
N SER A 155 -22.98 -2.13 6.90
CA SER A 155 -22.98 -3.10 8.00
C SER A 155 -22.31 -2.58 9.28
N GLN A 156 -21.46 -1.54 9.17
CA GLN A 156 -20.69 -0.93 10.26
C GLN A 156 -20.03 -1.96 11.19
N PRO A 157 -19.17 -2.82 10.65
CA PRO A 157 -18.54 -3.89 11.41
C PRO A 157 -17.51 -3.34 12.41
N ASP A 158 -17.05 -4.17 13.35
CA ASP A 158 -15.90 -3.84 14.17
C ASP A 158 -14.62 -3.79 13.36
N LEU A 159 -14.48 -4.66 12.35
CA LEU A 159 -13.35 -4.68 11.42
C LEU A 159 -13.86 -4.89 9.98
N LEU A 160 -13.51 -3.97 9.10
CA LEU A 160 -13.80 -4.04 7.68
C LEU A 160 -12.58 -4.57 6.92
N LEU A 161 -12.79 -5.55 6.07
CA LEU A 161 -11.78 -6.17 5.23
C LEU A 161 -12.10 -5.88 3.77
N LEU A 162 -11.20 -5.23 3.05
CA LEU A 162 -11.37 -4.87 1.65
C LEU A 162 -10.28 -5.53 0.79
N ASP A 163 -10.70 -6.38 -0.14
CA ASP A 163 -9.79 -7.05 -1.07
C ASP A 163 -9.82 -6.35 -2.43
N GLU A 164 -8.77 -5.61 -2.73
CA GLU A 164 -8.59 -4.80 -3.94
C GLU A 164 -9.83 -3.94 -4.30
N PRO A 165 -10.30 -3.07 -3.37
CA PRO A 165 -11.60 -2.41 -3.49
C PRO A 165 -11.76 -1.47 -4.67
N LEU A 166 -10.66 -1.05 -5.31
CA LEU A 166 -10.66 -0.09 -6.42
C LEU A 166 -10.00 -0.63 -7.70
N SER A 167 -9.79 -1.95 -7.80
CA SER A 167 -9.11 -2.58 -8.95
C SER A 167 -9.86 -2.44 -10.27
N ASN A 168 -11.20 -2.45 -10.23
CA ASN A 168 -12.07 -2.37 -11.40
C ASN A 168 -12.72 -0.98 -11.57
N VAL A 169 -12.23 0.03 -10.85
CA VAL A 169 -12.72 1.41 -10.98
C VAL A 169 -11.93 2.11 -12.08
N ASP A 170 -12.65 2.82 -12.96
CA ASP A 170 -12.02 3.64 -14.00
C ASP A 170 -11.08 4.68 -13.39
N GLN A 171 -9.91 4.87 -14.01
CA GLN A 171 -8.88 5.77 -13.50
C GLN A 171 -9.40 7.20 -13.24
N SER A 172 -10.32 7.69 -14.08
CA SER A 172 -10.94 9.01 -13.94
C SER A 172 -11.76 9.20 -12.66
N PHE A 173 -12.27 8.11 -12.08
CA PHE A 173 -13.06 8.13 -10.84
C PHE A 173 -12.30 7.59 -9.64
N LYS A 174 -11.15 6.95 -9.87
CA LYS A 174 -10.39 6.26 -8.80
C LYS A 174 -9.99 7.22 -7.69
N GLU A 175 -9.45 8.38 -8.04
CA GLU A 175 -9.01 9.40 -7.07
C GLU A 175 -10.19 9.95 -6.25
N GLU A 176 -11.31 10.26 -6.90
CA GLU A 176 -12.51 10.74 -6.21
C GLU A 176 -13.02 9.71 -5.21
N ILE A 177 -13.11 8.44 -5.62
CA ILE A 177 -13.58 7.36 -4.76
C ILE A 177 -12.60 7.11 -3.60
N GLN A 178 -11.30 7.20 -3.84
CA GLN A 178 -10.30 7.10 -2.77
C GLN A 178 -10.49 8.18 -1.70
N VAL A 179 -10.69 9.44 -2.12
CA VAL A 179 -10.92 10.56 -1.21
C VAL A 179 -12.19 10.32 -0.37
N GLU A 180 -13.28 9.94 -1.01
CA GLU A 180 -14.55 9.71 -0.33
C GLU A 180 -14.50 8.47 0.58
N LEU A 181 -13.87 7.38 0.12
CA LEU A 181 -13.67 6.19 0.95
C LEU A 181 -12.88 6.52 2.22
N LYS A 182 -11.78 7.25 2.09
CA LYS A 182 -10.97 7.68 3.25
C LYS A 182 -11.80 8.52 4.21
N LYS A 183 -12.59 9.48 3.72
CA LYS A 183 -13.49 10.31 4.55
C LYS A 183 -14.52 9.46 5.30
N ILE A 184 -15.18 8.52 4.60
CA ILE A 184 -16.18 7.63 5.20
C ILE A 184 -15.53 6.82 6.33
N LEU A 185 -14.42 6.15 6.05
CA LEU A 185 -13.73 5.30 7.02
C LEU A 185 -13.26 6.09 8.26
N THR A 186 -12.67 7.26 8.02
CA THR A 186 -12.16 8.13 9.11
C THR A 186 -13.31 8.69 9.96
N ASN A 187 -14.36 9.23 9.34
CA ASN A 187 -15.49 9.86 10.07
C ASN A 187 -16.30 8.83 10.87
N SER A 188 -16.46 7.62 10.33
CA SER A 188 -17.19 6.54 11.00
C SER A 188 -16.33 5.74 11.97
N LYS A 189 -15.02 5.99 12.03
CA LYS A 189 -14.05 5.25 12.83
C LYS A 189 -14.14 3.73 12.61
N ILE A 190 -14.37 3.31 11.38
CA ILE A 190 -14.36 1.89 11.02
C ILE A 190 -12.91 1.45 10.86
N THR A 191 -12.44 0.58 11.75
CA THR A 191 -11.12 -0.05 11.61
C THR A 191 -11.10 -0.90 10.35
N THR A 192 -10.11 -0.70 9.50
CA THR A 192 -10.12 -1.31 8.16
C THR A 192 -8.77 -1.92 7.80
N ILE A 193 -8.79 -3.11 7.21
CA ILE A 193 -7.64 -3.70 6.54
C ILE A 193 -7.93 -3.74 5.04
N ILE A 194 -7.08 -3.09 4.25
CA ILE A 194 -7.18 -3.03 2.79
C ILE A 194 -6.04 -3.83 2.20
N VAL A 195 -6.34 -4.79 1.35
CA VAL A 195 -5.34 -5.46 0.51
C VAL A 195 -5.34 -4.79 -0.85
N THR A 196 -4.17 -4.40 -1.33
CA THR A 196 -3.99 -3.83 -2.67
C THR A 196 -2.60 -4.18 -3.22
N HIS A 197 -2.42 -4.10 -4.53
CA HIS A 197 -1.13 -4.15 -5.19
C HIS A 197 -0.64 -2.75 -5.61
N ASP A 198 -1.48 -1.73 -5.45
CA ASP A 198 -1.19 -0.33 -5.79
C ASP A 198 -0.60 0.40 -4.57
N SER A 199 0.69 0.74 -4.64
CA SER A 199 1.37 1.45 -3.57
C SER A 199 0.82 2.88 -3.35
N TYR A 200 0.36 3.56 -4.40
CA TYR A 200 -0.22 4.90 -4.26
C TYR A 200 -1.55 4.85 -3.50
N GLU A 201 -2.39 3.85 -3.82
CA GLU A 201 -3.63 3.61 -3.09
C GLU A 201 -3.35 3.34 -1.61
N ALA A 202 -2.39 2.45 -1.32
CA ALA A 202 -2.03 2.12 0.05
C ALA A 202 -1.45 3.31 0.83
N PHE A 203 -0.59 4.11 0.20
CA PHE A 203 0.02 5.27 0.83
C PHE A 203 -0.98 6.41 1.07
N TYR A 204 -1.99 6.52 0.23
CA TYR A 204 -3.05 7.50 0.41
C TYR A 204 -4.06 7.09 1.50
N LEU A 205 -4.54 5.84 1.47
CA LEU A 205 -5.61 5.37 2.36
C LEU A 205 -5.08 4.99 3.75
N GLY A 206 -3.95 4.32 3.83
CA GLY A 206 -3.45 3.71 5.06
C GLY A 206 -2.86 4.70 6.07
N SER A 207 -3.13 4.48 7.33
CA SER A 207 -2.33 5.04 8.45
C SER A 207 -1.06 4.20 8.67
N LYS A 208 -1.11 2.92 8.34
CA LYS A 208 0.02 1.99 8.33
C LYS A 208 0.00 1.12 7.07
N CYS A 209 1.20 0.72 6.63
CA CYS A 209 1.39 -0.20 5.51
C CYS A 209 2.17 -1.43 5.97
N ALA A 210 1.66 -2.61 5.64
CA ALA A 210 2.31 -3.90 5.85
C ALA A 210 2.80 -4.44 4.51
N ILE A 211 4.11 -4.54 4.31
CA ILE A 211 4.70 -5.12 3.10
C ILE A 211 4.89 -6.61 3.32
N ILE A 212 4.16 -7.43 2.56
CA ILE A 212 4.27 -8.89 2.61
C ILE A 212 5.06 -9.41 1.40
N LEU A 213 6.18 -10.10 1.67
CA LEU A 213 7.01 -10.76 0.68
C LEU A 213 7.39 -12.15 1.22
N ASP A 214 7.49 -13.15 0.35
CA ASP A 214 7.81 -14.54 0.71
C ASP A 214 6.96 -15.10 1.85
N GLY A 215 5.67 -14.68 1.90
CA GLY A 215 4.71 -15.11 2.92
C GLY A 215 4.97 -14.53 4.32
N GLN A 216 5.78 -13.49 4.45
CA GLN A 216 6.10 -12.81 5.71
C GLN A 216 5.91 -11.31 5.60
N ILE A 217 5.56 -10.64 6.69
CA ILE A 217 5.60 -9.18 6.75
C ILE A 217 7.04 -8.74 6.94
N LYS A 218 7.59 -8.11 5.90
CA LYS A 218 8.97 -7.60 5.89
C LYS A 218 9.07 -6.22 6.52
N GLN A 219 8.04 -5.39 6.35
CA GLN A 219 7.99 -4.06 6.97
C GLN A 219 6.55 -3.72 7.35
N TYR A 220 6.38 -3.10 8.51
CA TYR A 220 5.10 -2.58 9.00
C TYR A 220 5.34 -1.21 9.61
N ASP A 221 4.95 -0.16 8.89
CA ASP A 221 5.17 1.22 9.31
C ASP A 221 4.15 2.17 8.65
N ASP A 222 4.25 3.49 8.96
CA ASP A 222 3.49 4.47 8.22
C ASP A 222 3.96 4.57 6.74
N PRO A 223 3.11 5.09 5.84
CA PRO A 223 3.42 5.17 4.41
C PRO A 223 4.71 5.92 4.09
N TYR A 224 4.99 7.00 4.81
CA TYR A 224 6.18 7.81 4.62
C TYR A 224 7.45 7.00 4.92
N ASN A 225 7.46 6.31 6.07
CA ASN A 225 8.59 5.47 6.46
C ASN A 225 8.77 4.26 5.53
N VAL A 226 7.68 3.65 5.06
CA VAL A 226 7.77 2.55 4.09
C VAL A 226 8.43 3.00 2.79
N TYR A 227 8.13 4.22 2.34
CA TYR A 227 8.70 4.78 1.11
C TYR A 227 10.14 5.26 1.28
N HIS A 228 10.41 6.09 2.29
CA HIS A 228 11.71 6.74 2.48
C HIS A 228 12.72 5.90 3.26
N PHE A 229 12.24 4.97 4.11
CA PHE A 229 13.08 4.15 5.00
C PHE A 229 12.79 2.67 4.84
N PRO A 230 12.88 2.11 3.61
CA PRO A 230 12.73 0.68 3.42
C PRO A 230 13.78 -0.05 4.26
N ASN A 231 13.34 -1.09 4.98
CA ASN A 231 14.20 -1.78 5.96
C ASN A 231 15.04 -2.91 5.34
N SER A 232 14.78 -3.27 4.09
CA SER A 232 15.50 -4.34 3.38
C SER A 232 15.51 -4.12 1.86
N VAL A 233 16.46 -4.77 1.21
CA VAL A 233 16.60 -4.75 -0.27
C VAL A 233 15.37 -5.31 -0.96
N GLU A 234 14.73 -6.31 -0.36
CA GLU A 234 13.50 -6.91 -0.90
C GLU A 234 12.36 -5.88 -0.94
N VAL A 235 12.24 -5.05 0.09
CA VAL A 235 11.24 -3.96 0.12
C VAL A 235 11.56 -2.89 -0.92
N VAL A 236 12.82 -2.47 -1.07
CA VAL A 236 13.26 -1.55 -2.14
C VAL A 236 12.86 -2.07 -3.52
N ASN A 237 13.20 -3.33 -3.80
CA ASN A 237 12.91 -3.95 -5.09
C ASN A 237 11.40 -4.09 -5.35
N PHE A 238 10.63 -4.43 -4.32
CA PHE A 238 9.18 -4.53 -4.44
C PHE A 238 8.53 -3.18 -4.74
N LEU A 239 8.94 -2.12 -4.04
CA LEU A 239 8.40 -0.78 -4.27
C LEU A 239 8.83 -0.20 -5.61
N ASN A 240 9.97 -0.65 -6.16
CA ASN A 240 10.53 -0.19 -7.43
C ASN A 240 10.62 1.36 -7.52
N ARG A 241 11.09 1.99 -6.43
CA ARG A 241 11.14 3.45 -6.27
C ARG A 241 12.54 4.02 -6.20
N GLY A 242 13.52 3.28 -6.68
CA GLY A 242 14.92 3.68 -6.70
C GLY A 242 15.80 2.50 -7.10
N ILE A 243 17.09 2.73 -7.05
CA ILE A 243 18.11 1.73 -7.33
C ILE A 243 19.14 1.69 -6.21
N LEU A 244 19.83 0.57 -6.12
CA LEU A 244 20.95 0.41 -5.18
C LEU A 244 22.26 0.58 -5.93
N ILE A 245 23.04 1.58 -5.54
CA ILE A 245 24.38 1.82 -6.10
C ILE A 245 25.47 1.56 -5.05
N PRO A 246 26.66 1.05 -5.45
CA PRO A 246 27.77 0.88 -4.52
C PRO A 246 28.26 2.24 -4.04
N ALA A 247 28.63 2.34 -2.77
CA ALA A 247 29.21 3.53 -2.19
C ALA A 247 30.12 3.18 -1.01
N LYS A 248 31.01 4.11 -0.65
CA LYS A 248 31.93 3.99 0.49
C LYS A 248 31.68 5.11 1.47
N VAL A 249 31.50 4.80 2.73
CA VAL A 249 31.32 5.81 3.79
C VAL A 249 32.63 6.56 4.02
N THR A 250 32.62 7.88 3.85
CA THR A 250 33.79 8.76 3.97
C THR A 250 33.78 9.60 5.24
N GLY A 251 32.63 9.82 5.84
CA GLY A 251 32.47 10.63 7.05
C GLY A 251 31.16 10.29 7.78
N GLU A 252 30.85 11.07 8.82
CA GLU A 252 29.60 10.92 9.60
C GLU A 252 28.35 11.23 8.77
N ASN A 253 28.46 12.15 7.80
CA ASN A 253 27.36 12.61 6.95
C ASN A 253 27.73 12.55 5.46
N SER A 254 28.68 11.71 5.08
CA SER A 254 29.15 11.64 3.69
C SER A 254 29.53 10.24 3.25
N LEU A 255 29.28 9.97 1.99
CA LEU A 255 29.73 8.78 1.27
C LEU A 255 30.24 9.17 -0.12
N GLU A 256 30.95 8.27 -0.76
CA GLU A 256 31.50 8.47 -2.10
C GLU A 256 31.07 7.31 -3.01
N ASN A 257 30.61 7.66 -4.20
CA ASN A 257 30.34 6.76 -5.30
C ASN A 257 31.31 7.08 -6.45
N ASP A 258 31.85 6.09 -7.13
CA ASP A 258 32.87 6.27 -8.16
C ASP A 258 32.39 7.12 -9.35
N ASP A 259 31.11 7.06 -9.70
CA ASP A 259 30.54 7.81 -10.84
C ASP A 259 29.98 9.18 -10.45
N LEU A 260 29.35 9.27 -9.27
CA LEU A 260 28.66 10.47 -8.81
C LEU A 260 29.55 11.36 -7.92
N GLY A 261 30.61 10.81 -7.36
CA GLY A 261 31.50 11.46 -6.40
C GLY A 261 30.91 11.53 -5.00
N THR A 262 31.24 12.61 -4.28
CA THR A 262 30.79 12.80 -2.90
C THR A 262 29.30 13.08 -2.82
N ILE A 263 28.61 12.37 -1.94
CA ILE A 263 27.20 12.52 -1.61
C ILE A 263 27.13 12.81 -0.11
N GLU A 264 26.45 13.89 0.24
CA GLU A 264 26.28 14.35 1.62
C GLU A 264 24.84 14.15 2.09
N GLY A 265 24.63 13.94 3.39
CA GLY A 265 23.30 13.84 3.98
C GLY A 265 23.29 13.10 5.31
N ASN A 266 22.09 12.85 5.83
CA ASN A 266 21.92 12.26 7.15
C ASN A 266 21.71 10.73 7.05
N PHE A 267 22.64 9.96 7.61
CA PHE A 267 22.47 8.52 7.71
C PHE A 267 21.38 8.16 8.73
N ILE A 268 20.50 7.25 8.33
CA ILE A 268 19.46 6.71 9.23
C ILE A 268 20.07 5.77 10.27
N LYS A 269 21.15 5.07 9.89
CA LYS A 269 21.90 4.15 10.75
C LYS A 269 23.36 4.55 10.74
N HIS A 270 24.04 4.34 11.86
CA HIS A 270 25.48 4.57 11.91
C HIS A 270 26.23 3.52 11.10
N TYR A 271 27.14 4.00 10.24
CA TYR A 271 28.08 3.16 9.47
C TYR A 271 29.51 3.61 9.77
N PRO A 272 30.45 2.67 10.07
CA PRO A 272 31.84 3.05 10.29
C PRO A 272 32.45 3.67 9.02
N LYS A 273 33.31 4.68 9.19
CA LYS A 273 34.09 5.25 8.09
C LYS A 273 34.89 4.17 7.39
N GLY A 274 34.86 4.14 6.07
CA GLY A 274 35.52 3.15 5.22
C GLY A 274 34.65 1.93 4.87
N SER A 275 33.43 1.81 5.44
CA SER A 275 32.51 0.72 5.10
C SER A 275 32.05 0.83 3.65
N ASN A 276 32.00 -0.30 2.96
CA ASN A 276 31.33 -0.42 1.66
C ASN A 276 29.84 -0.70 1.90
N VAL A 277 28.98 0.06 1.27
CA VAL A 277 27.52 -0.01 1.41
C VAL A 277 26.86 0.04 0.04
N ARG A 278 25.59 -0.32 -0.02
CA ARG A 278 24.72 -0.05 -1.17
C ARG A 278 23.79 1.07 -0.80
N LEU A 279 23.97 2.23 -1.41
CA LEU A 279 23.12 3.40 -1.24
C LEU A 279 21.82 3.21 -2.03
N LEU A 280 20.68 3.42 -1.41
CA LEU A 280 19.42 3.63 -2.11
C LEU A 280 19.43 5.03 -2.73
N LEU A 281 19.33 5.09 -4.05
CA LEU A 281 19.18 6.33 -4.82
C LEU A 281 17.78 6.38 -5.41
N GLN A 282 16.98 7.33 -4.96
CA GLN A 282 15.62 7.56 -5.46
C GLN A 282 15.64 8.59 -6.60
N PRO A 283 14.65 8.61 -7.51
CA PRO A 283 14.64 9.53 -8.66
C PRO A 283 14.69 11.01 -8.27
N GLU A 284 14.17 11.37 -7.11
CA GLU A 284 14.11 12.70 -6.54
C GLU A 284 15.39 13.15 -5.82
N ASP A 285 16.35 12.26 -5.57
CA ASP A 285 17.60 12.56 -4.86
C ASP A 285 18.60 13.35 -5.73
N LEU A 286 18.42 13.34 -7.04
CA LEU A 286 19.30 14.03 -7.96
C LEU A 286 18.60 15.22 -8.61
N GLU A 287 19.18 16.39 -8.44
CA GLU A 287 18.70 17.61 -9.07
C GLU A 287 19.40 17.88 -10.40
N HIS A 288 18.63 18.38 -11.37
CA HIS A 288 19.15 18.82 -12.66
C HIS A 288 19.88 20.15 -12.57
N ASP A 289 21.06 20.25 -13.25
CA ASP A 289 21.79 21.51 -13.44
C ASP A 289 22.61 21.46 -14.73
N ASP A 290 22.17 22.21 -15.75
CA ASP A 290 22.85 22.31 -17.05
C ASP A 290 24.31 22.84 -16.95
N LYS A 291 24.62 23.60 -15.91
CA LYS A 291 25.95 24.17 -15.70
C LYS A 291 26.91 23.23 -14.97
N SER A 292 26.40 22.11 -14.46
CA SER A 292 27.22 21.14 -13.74
C SER A 292 28.28 20.49 -14.62
N ASN A 293 29.45 20.22 -14.02
CA ASN A 293 30.51 19.44 -14.67
C ASN A 293 30.23 17.93 -14.66
N LEU A 294 29.35 17.46 -13.78
CA LEU A 294 28.89 16.06 -13.77
C LEU A 294 27.78 15.92 -14.80
N LYS A 295 28.13 15.36 -15.95
CA LYS A 295 27.20 15.15 -17.06
C LYS A 295 27.07 13.67 -17.40
N LEU A 296 25.86 13.16 -17.34
CA LEU A 296 25.51 11.78 -17.67
C LEU A 296 24.73 11.72 -18.98
N GLU A 297 24.74 10.58 -19.65
CA GLU A 297 24.04 10.37 -20.92
C GLU A 297 22.59 9.99 -20.66
N VAL A 298 21.65 10.62 -21.35
CA VAL A 298 20.22 10.26 -21.33
C VAL A 298 20.01 9.00 -22.18
N VAL A 299 19.52 7.94 -21.58
CA VAL A 299 19.20 6.65 -22.24
C VAL A 299 17.72 6.53 -22.55
N ASP A 300 16.86 7.08 -21.68
CA ASP A 300 15.41 7.02 -21.84
C ASP A 300 14.77 8.23 -21.15
N ARG A 301 13.60 8.63 -21.67
CA ARG A 301 12.82 9.74 -21.13
C ARG A 301 11.34 9.37 -21.13
N LYS A 302 10.70 9.39 -19.96
CA LYS A 302 9.27 9.09 -19.80
C LYS A 302 8.53 10.32 -19.32
N PHE A 303 7.66 10.86 -20.17
CA PHE A 303 6.76 11.94 -19.79
C PHE A 303 5.56 11.39 -19.00
N ARG A 304 5.27 12.00 -17.84
CA ARG A 304 4.17 11.62 -16.96
C ARG A 304 3.24 12.79 -16.61
N GLY A 305 3.06 13.73 -17.53
CA GLY A 305 2.24 14.92 -17.34
C GLY A 305 2.96 16.02 -16.57
N THR A 306 2.97 15.96 -15.26
CA THR A 306 3.62 16.98 -14.40
C THR A 306 5.13 16.84 -14.30
N ASN A 307 5.68 15.73 -14.76
CA ASN A 307 7.11 15.45 -14.65
C ASN A 307 7.64 14.55 -15.76
N PHE A 308 8.97 14.54 -15.86
CA PHE A 308 9.74 13.57 -16.62
C PHE A 308 10.50 12.66 -15.67
N ILE A 309 10.62 11.39 -16.02
CA ILE A 309 11.59 10.46 -15.43
C ILE A 309 12.64 10.19 -16.51
N TYR A 310 13.83 10.70 -16.29
CA TYR A 310 14.99 10.41 -17.11
C TYR A 310 15.68 9.16 -16.59
N THR A 311 16.16 8.32 -17.50
CA THR A 311 17.08 7.24 -17.17
C THR A 311 18.45 7.64 -17.69
N LEU A 312 19.41 7.85 -16.80
CA LEU A 312 20.75 8.30 -17.12
C LEU A 312 21.74 7.14 -17.01
N ARG A 313 22.73 7.11 -17.89
CA ARG A 313 23.82 6.13 -17.87
C ARG A 313 25.06 6.74 -17.23
N THR A 314 25.57 6.12 -16.17
CA THR A 314 26.83 6.48 -15.53
C THR A 314 28.02 5.93 -16.32
N PRO A 315 29.26 6.41 -16.06
CA PRO A 315 30.50 5.84 -16.65
C PRO A 315 30.66 4.33 -16.42
N SER A 316 30.26 3.83 -15.25
CA SER A 316 30.25 2.38 -14.95
C SER A 316 29.09 1.62 -15.61
N LYS A 317 28.30 2.28 -16.49
CA LYS A 317 27.12 1.74 -17.17
C LYS A 317 25.92 1.44 -16.27
N THR A 318 25.90 1.92 -15.05
CA THR A 318 24.74 1.85 -14.18
C THR A 318 23.68 2.81 -14.70
N LEU A 319 22.42 2.35 -14.73
CA LEU A 319 21.28 3.17 -15.13
C LEU A 319 20.63 3.77 -13.88
N ILE A 320 20.58 5.09 -13.78
CA ILE A 320 20.00 5.82 -12.64
C ILE A 320 18.76 6.61 -13.07
N PRO A 321 17.66 6.54 -12.33
CA PRO A 321 16.48 7.36 -12.61
C PRO A 321 16.64 8.74 -11.99
N VAL A 322 16.15 9.79 -12.70
CA VAL A 322 16.12 11.16 -12.20
C VAL A 322 14.76 11.78 -12.50
N PHE A 323 14.17 12.37 -11.49
CA PHE A 323 12.91 13.10 -11.58
C PHE A 323 13.13 14.56 -11.92
N VAL A 324 12.38 15.09 -12.92
CA VAL A 324 12.42 16.51 -13.29
C VAL A 324 11.00 17.01 -13.53
N HIS A 325 10.65 18.18 -13.00
CA HIS A 325 9.35 18.80 -13.26
C HIS A 325 9.20 19.14 -14.76
N SER A 326 7.99 18.94 -15.32
CA SER A 326 7.72 19.16 -16.75
C SER A 326 7.84 20.63 -17.18
N HIS A 327 7.76 21.58 -16.25
CA HIS A 327 7.97 23.01 -16.52
C HIS A 327 9.44 23.42 -16.57
N HIS A 328 10.37 22.45 -16.55
CA HIS A 328 11.78 22.74 -16.73
C HIS A 328 12.03 23.33 -18.14
N ILE A 329 12.78 24.42 -18.22
CA ILE A 329 12.98 25.19 -19.45
C ILE A 329 13.71 24.38 -20.51
N HIS A 330 14.67 23.54 -20.09
CA HIS A 330 15.47 22.71 -20.99
C HIS A 330 15.07 21.23 -20.88
N GLN A 331 14.50 20.69 -21.96
CA GLN A 331 14.19 19.27 -22.07
C GLN A 331 15.34 18.58 -22.80
N HIS A 332 15.84 17.49 -22.22
CA HIS A 332 16.90 16.67 -22.81
C HIS A 332 16.33 15.55 -23.65
N GLU A 333 16.89 15.36 -24.85
CA GLU A 333 16.58 14.21 -25.69
C GLU A 333 17.47 13.01 -25.35
N VAL A 334 17.12 11.83 -25.88
CA VAL A 334 17.95 10.63 -25.79
C VAL A 334 19.31 10.89 -26.44
N ASP A 335 20.39 10.36 -25.89
CA ASP A 335 21.79 10.55 -26.26
C ASP A 335 22.37 11.94 -25.91
N GLU A 336 21.57 12.87 -25.38
CA GLU A 336 22.10 14.13 -24.85
C GLU A 336 22.74 13.98 -23.49
N LYS A 337 23.51 15.01 -23.09
CA LYS A 337 24.16 15.09 -21.79
C LYS A 337 23.28 15.83 -20.80
N PHE A 338 23.00 15.19 -19.69
CA PHE A 338 22.19 15.70 -18.58
C PHE A 338 23.09 16.05 -17.40
N GLY A 339 23.08 17.30 -16.97
CA GLY A 339 23.87 17.77 -15.83
C GLY A 339 23.24 17.44 -14.49
N ILE A 340 24.03 16.92 -13.57
CA ILE A 340 23.62 16.65 -12.18
C ILE A 340 24.21 17.73 -11.29
N LYS A 341 23.37 18.40 -10.51
CA LYS A 341 23.76 19.44 -9.56
C LYS A 341 24.74 18.91 -8.52
N ARG A 342 25.75 19.71 -8.19
CA ARG A 342 26.74 19.43 -7.14
C ARG A 342 26.81 20.58 -6.13
N PRO A 343 27.07 20.30 -4.85
CA PRO A 343 27.20 18.99 -4.22
C PRO A 343 25.89 18.20 -4.27
N ILE A 344 25.97 16.86 -4.34
CA ILE A 344 24.79 16.01 -4.23
C ILE A 344 24.44 15.92 -2.75
N HIS A 345 23.19 16.25 -2.43
CA HIS A 345 22.68 16.18 -1.06
C HIS A 345 21.42 15.29 -1.02
N ILE A 346 21.43 14.31 -0.12
CA ILE A 346 20.31 13.40 0.12
C ILE A 346 19.87 13.56 1.56
N ASP A 347 18.64 14.01 1.79
CA ASP A 347 18.13 14.30 3.14
C ASP A 347 18.21 13.08 4.07
N HIS A 348 17.94 11.89 3.53
CA HIS A 348 17.89 10.63 4.27
C HIS A 348 18.70 9.55 3.54
N ILE A 349 19.94 9.35 3.98
CA ILE A 349 20.81 8.31 3.40
C ILE A 349 20.41 6.94 3.93
N VAL A 350 19.82 6.12 3.05
CA VAL A 350 19.46 4.72 3.31
C VAL A 350 20.50 3.81 2.66
N CYS A 351 21.14 2.98 3.46
CA CYS A 351 22.15 2.02 2.99
C CYS A 351 21.87 0.61 3.51
N PHE A 352 22.41 -0.37 2.73
CA PHE A 352 22.32 -1.80 3.00
C PHE A 352 23.68 -2.48 2.89
#